data_3483a5d6bcbc651989b06fa22f479f09
#
_entry.id   3483a5d6bcbc651989b06fa22f479f09
#
_cell.length_a   1.000
_cell.length_b   1.000
_cell.length_c   1.000
_cell.angle_alpha   90.00
_cell.angle_beta   90.00
_cell.angle_gamma   90.00
#
_symmetry.space_group_name_H-M   'P 1'
#
loop_
_entity.id
_entity.type
_entity.pdbx_description
1 polymer ?
#
loop_
_entity_poly.entity_id
_entity_poly.type
_entity_poly.pdbx_seq_one_letter_code
_entity_poly.pdbx_strand_id
1 'polypeptide(L)' 'LGDGYGHLAVSVADVAAEHARLTAGGLAPRKLVDFRHGDRLVARFFFIADPDGYQIEVLERGGRFL' A
#
# COMPACT_ATOMS: atom_id res chain seq x y z
N LEU A 1 -11.92 -10.16 2.25
CA LEU A 1 -11.59 -11.02 2.94
C LEU A 1 -12.28 -11.48 4.11
N GLY A 2 -11.84 -12.39 4.72
CA GLY A 2 -12.56 -13.15 5.65
C GLY A 2 -13.10 -12.45 6.85
N ASP A 3 -12.57 -11.36 7.20
CA ASP A 3 -13.03 -10.72 8.41
C ASP A 3 -14.22 -9.81 8.19
N GLY A 4 -14.59 -9.61 6.98
CA GLY A 4 -15.77 -8.81 6.72
C GLY A 4 -15.61 -7.32 6.89
N TYR A 5 -14.44 -6.86 7.19
CA TYR A 5 -14.22 -5.45 7.34
C TYR A 5 -13.82 -4.77 6.07
N GLY A 6 -13.78 -5.49 5.00
CA GLY A 6 -13.46 -4.88 3.76
C GLY A 6 -12.01 -4.47 3.62
N HIS A 7 -11.13 -5.17 4.27
CA HIS A 7 -9.72 -4.89 4.15
C HIS A 7 -9.16 -5.71 3.00
N LEU A 8 -8.68 -5.02 1.99
CA LEU A 8 -8.16 -5.66 0.80
C LEU A 8 -6.69 -5.31 0.65
N ALA A 9 -5.90 -6.27 0.25
CA ALA A 9 -4.48 -6.03 0.00
C ALA A 9 -4.17 -6.31 -1.45
N VAL A 10 -3.43 -5.41 -2.09
CA VAL A 10 -3.01 -5.61 -3.47
C VAL A 10 -1.50 -5.41 -3.55
N SER A 11 -0.87 -6.11 -4.46
CA SER A 11 0.57 -6.01 -4.67
C SER A 11 0.86 -5.27 -5.97
N VAL A 12 1.83 -4.37 -5.92
CA VAL A 12 2.24 -3.63 -7.10
C VAL A 12 3.76 -3.72 -7.22
N ALA A 13 4.26 -3.46 -8.40
CA ALA A 13 5.69 -3.56 -8.65
C ALA A 13 6.47 -2.39 -8.04
N ASP A 14 5.87 -1.22 -8.01
CA ASP A 14 6.53 -0.01 -7.52
C ASP A 14 5.53 0.79 -6.74
N VAL A 15 5.57 0.67 -5.43
CA VAL A 15 4.56 1.28 -4.59
C VAL A 15 4.69 2.80 -4.56
N ALA A 16 5.90 3.32 -4.70
CA ALA A 16 6.07 4.77 -4.71
C ALA A 16 5.48 5.37 -5.96
N ALA A 17 5.65 4.72 -7.10
CA ALA A 17 5.06 5.19 -8.34
C ALA A 17 3.55 5.10 -8.28
N GLU A 18 3.03 4.05 -7.69
CA GLU A 18 1.59 3.88 -7.56
C GLU A 18 1.00 4.96 -6.66
N HIS A 19 1.68 5.25 -5.55
CA HIS A 19 1.26 6.30 -4.64
C HIS A 19 1.19 7.64 -5.37
N ALA A 20 2.22 7.95 -6.15
CA ALA A 20 2.25 9.20 -6.89
C ALA A 20 1.15 9.27 -7.93
N ARG A 21 0.91 8.15 -8.60
CA ARG A 21 -0.12 8.09 -9.63
C ARG A 21 -1.51 8.34 -9.04
N LEU A 22 -1.79 7.73 -7.91
CA LEU A 22 -3.08 7.90 -7.26
C LEU A 22 -3.25 9.31 -6.73
N THR A 23 -2.18 9.89 -6.21
CA THR A 23 -2.23 11.27 -5.74
C THR A 23 -2.51 12.21 -6.90
N ALA A 24 -1.86 11.99 -8.01
CA ALA A 24 -2.06 12.84 -9.20
C ALA A 24 -3.47 12.70 -9.75
N GLY A 25 -4.09 11.56 -9.53
CA GLY A 25 -5.45 11.33 -9.99
C GLY A 25 -6.53 11.93 -9.09
N GLY A 26 -6.13 12.61 -8.04
CA GLY A 26 -7.11 13.24 -7.15
C GLY A 26 -7.52 12.39 -5.97
N LEU A 27 -6.94 11.22 -5.83
CA LEU A 27 -7.20 10.39 -4.67
C LEU A 27 -6.26 10.84 -3.56
N ALA A 28 -6.55 10.42 -2.35
CA ALA A 28 -5.76 10.87 -1.21
C ALA A 28 -5.20 9.67 -0.47
N PRO A 29 -4.21 9.00 -1.02
CA PRO A 29 -3.62 7.86 -0.32
C PRO A 29 -2.90 8.33 0.93
N ARG A 30 -2.86 7.47 1.91
CA ARG A 30 -2.16 7.81 3.12
C ARG A 30 -0.66 7.79 2.88
N LYS A 31 0.07 8.24 3.87
CA LYS A 31 1.51 8.35 3.76
C LYS A 31 2.15 7.01 3.46
N LEU A 32 3.15 7.04 2.61
CA LEU A 32 3.90 5.85 2.28
C LEU A 32 4.73 5.42 3.48
N VAL A 33 4.69 4.14 3.80
CA VAL A 33 5.36 3.59 4.97
C VAL A 33 6.46 2.64 4.54
N ASP A 34 7.65 2.84 5.10
CA ASP A 34 8.75 1.90 4.93
C ASP A 34 8.93 1.18 6.25
N PHE A 35 8.72 -0.10 6.25
CA PHE A 35 8.91 -0.91 7.44
C PHE A 35 10.30 -1.53 7.40
N ARG A 36 11.12 -1.21 8.39
CA ARG A 36 12.49 -1.68 8.42
C ARG A 36 12.75 -2.52 9.64
N HIS A 37 13.67 -3.44 9.50
CA HIS A 37 14.16 -4.23 10.61
C HIS A 37 15.67 -4.04 10.63
N GLY A 38 16.15 -3.24 11.53
CA GLY A 38 17.55 -2.82 11.50
C GLY A 38 17.78 -1.93 10.29
N ASP A 39 18.79 -2.27 9.50
CA ASP A 39 19.06 -1.53 8.27
C ASP A 39 18.33 -2.07 7.07
N ARG A 40 17.56 -3.13 7.24
CA ARG A 40 16.98 -3.82 6.11
C ARG A 40 15.54 -3.36 5.91
N LEU A 41 15.22 -2.98 4.70
CA LEU A 41 13.85 -2.66 4.32
C LEU A 41 13.07 -3.95 4.19
N VAL A 42 12.04 -4.13 5.00
CA VAL A 42 11.26 -5.36 5.00
C VAL A 42 10.01 -5.23 4.16
N ALA A 43 9.37 -4.07 4.21
CA ALA A 43 8.14 -3.88 3.46
C ALA A 43 7.95 -2.40 3.16
N ARG A 44 7.25 -2.13 2.09
CA ARG A 44 6.89 -0.76 1.72
C ARG A 44 5.45 -0.78 1.26
N PHE A 45 4.63 0.08 1.84
CA PHE A 45 3.22 0.04 1.57
C PHE A 45 2.55 1.35 1.94
N PHE A 46 1.31 1.50 1.52
CA PHE A 46 0.46 2.59 1.99
C PHE A 46 -0.99 2.10 1.98
N PHE A 47 -1.85 2.87 2.63
CA PHE A 47 -3.27 2.58 2.66
C PHE A 47 -4.02 3.65 1.89
N ILE A 48 -5.13 3.26 1.30
CA ILE A 48 -6.02 4.20 0.67
C ILE A 48 -7.45 3.71 0.93
N ALA A 49 -8.34 4.63 1.22
CA ALA A 49 -9.73 4.28 1.45
C ALA A 49 -10.53 4.56 0.20
N ASP A 50 -11.42 3.64 -0.15
CA ASP A 50 -12.29 3.89 -1.29
C ASP A 50 -13.50 4.69 -0.82
N PRO A 51 -14.37 5.12 -1.75
CA PRO A 51 -15.51 5.95 -1.36
C PRO A 51 -16.47 5.29 -0.39
N ASP A 52 -16.47 3.97 -0.35
CA ASP A 52 -17.35 3.25 0.55
C ASP A 52 -16.74 3.02 1.92
N GLY A 53 -15.54 3.48 2.13
CA GLY A 53 -14.89 3.33 3.42
C GLY A 53 -14.04 2.10 3.57
N TYR A 54 -13.94 1.27 2.54
CA TYR A 54 -13.03 0.14 2.59
C TYR A 54 -11.61 0.63 2.55
N GLN A 55 -10.78 -0.03 3.32
CA GLN A 55 -9.37 0.30 3.36
C GLN A 55 -8.60 -0.67 2.50
N ILE A 56 -7.78 -0.16 1.62
CA ILE A 56 -6.99 -0.98 0.72
C ILE A 56 -5.53 -0.77 1.06
N GLU A 57 -4.84 -1.87 1.29
CA GLU A 57 -3.41 -1.83 1.55
C GLU A 57 -2.68 -2.13 0.26
N VAL A 58 -1.80 -1.22 -0.17
CA VAL A 58 -1.05 -1.38 -1.39
C VAL A 58 0.39 -1.68 -1.01
N LEU A 59 0.85 -2.87 -1.36
CA LEU A 59 2.17 -3.36 -0.97
C LEU A 59 3.07 -3.46 -2.18
N GLU A 60 4.34 -3.23 -1.96
CA GLU A 60 5.30 -3.43 -3.04
C GLU A 60 5.63 -4.91 -3.15
N ARG A 61 5.49 -5.42 -4.37
CA ARG A 61 5.83 -6.79 -4.66
C ARG A 61 7.27 -6.80 -5.10
N GLY A 62 8.07 -7.58 -4.47
CA GLY A 62 9.44 -7.64 -4.88
C GLY A 62 10.11 -8.79 -4.20
N GLY A 63 10.93 -9.47 -4.91
CA GLY A 63 11.58 -10.64 -4.40
C GLY A 63 12.43 -10.35 -3.19
N ARG A 64 12.96 -9.16 -3.11
CA ARG A 64 13.87 -8.85 -2.03
C ARG A 64 13.18 -8.74 -0.68
N PHE A 65 11.89 -8.57 -0.68
CA PHE A 65 11.16 -8.45 0.56
C PHE A 65 10.60 -9.76 1.05
N LEU A 66 10.72 -10.79 0.28
CA LEU A 66 10.06 -12.05 0.58
C LEU A 66 11.03 -13.10 1.07
#